data_c9630cd11371d7433dd129205150ce8a
#
_entry.id   c9630cd11371d7433dd129205150ce8a
#
_cell.length_a   1.000
_cell.length_b   1.000
_cell.length_c   1.000
_cell.angle_alpha   90.00
_cell.angle_beta   90.00
_cell.angle_gamma   90.00
#
_symmetry.space_group_name_H-M   'P 1'
#
loop_
_entity.id
_entity.type
_entity.pdbx_description
1 polymer ?
#
loop_
_entity_poly.entity_id
_entity_poly.type
_entity_poly.pdbx_seq_one_letter_code
_entity_poly.pdbx_strand_id
1 'polypeptide(L)'
;MTQRKTLLLCKWEHDLLETLLDSGNDVILVLDDFDAEHHHLEPKLIDRTARVYRVSSFDALSDLSAVAADIRLREEKIDQVISFTEFSQLGAGYLQSLVVEQPKDLLDWVAVRDKRLMKERVRAAGIRTAISLSLPDSGDRERREYIKKTLRFPVVVKPALGFGTMSTRRADTPEQFDAILDDFHYEPLVPSRQLTVEEFVTGRELLVEGLWVNGEPEFFVAGSYLEPRLASIGSRSGDTEQLPDGAVLLLREENAQLYERLLDFCRRVNAAFHVTDAVTEVELFETPDGELVFSEMCTRLGGGAVVPMVSEHLGEPVWHIIGRGLLSGEARPREVVRRYVGFVNLVPEKPGVITSLPPVDEVAAIPGVARVWPVAKVGDALSLSHGAEFCYIVIFGSDDRDEFDAAMERVMTEYHVVSTPAGTADSTSAR
;
A
#
# COMPACT_ATOMS: atom_id res chain seq x y z
N MET A 1 -14.41 29.84 12.39
CA MET A 1 -14.90 29.26 11.11
C MET A 1 -13.67 29.06 10.24
N THR A 2 -13.31 27.82 9.94
CA THR A 2 -12.26 27.51 8.97
C THR A 2 -12.66 28.08 7.60
N GLN A 3 -11.71 28.71 6.92
CA GLN A 3 -11.96 29.26 5.58
C GLN A 3 -12.35 28.12 4.64
N ARG A 4 -13.42 28.28 3.88
CA ARG A 4 -13.84 27.34 2.82
C ARG A 4 -12.72 27.19 1.80
N LYS A 5 -12.33 25.95 1.51
CA LYS A 5 -11.24 25.60 0.57
C LYS A 5 -11.84 24.96 -0.67
N THR A 6 -11.15 25.08 -1.79
CA THR A 6 -11.41 24.30 -3.01
C THR A 6 -10.38 23.17 -3.10
N LEU A 7 -10.85 21.94 -3.01
CA LEU A 7 -10.04 20.73 -2.95
C LEU A 7 -10.19 19.94 -4.26
N LEU A 8 -9.09 19.46 -4.82
CA LEU A 8 -9.09 18.55 -5.94
C LEU A 8 -8.80 17.14 -5.41
N LEU A 9 -9.82 16.28 -5.36
CA LEU A 9 -9.72 14.90 -4.89
C LEU A 9 -9.51 13.96 -6.08
N CYS A 10 -8.43 13.20 -6.05
CA CYS A 10 -8.06 12.22 -7.06
C CYS A 10 -8.45 10.81 -6.60
N LYS A 11 -9.32 10.13 -7.36
CA LYS A 11 -9.93 8.83 -7.09
C LYS A 11 -11.16 8.89 -6.18
N TRP A 12 -11.92 7.79 -6.22
CA TRP A 12 -13.10 7.62 -5.39
C TRP A 12 -12.76 7.02 -4.03
N GLU A 13 -13.13 7.71 -2.95
CA GLU A 13 -13.20 7.15 -1.60
C GLU A 13 -14.40 7.79 -0.89
N HIS A 14 -15.40 6.97 -0.58
CA HIS A 14 -16.69 7.40 -0.07
C HIS A 14 -16.58 8.25 1.21
N ASP A 15 -15.96 7.67 2.25
CA ASP A 15 -15.92 8.30 3.58
C ASP A 15 -15.04 9.56 3.60
N LEU A 16 -13.98 9.56 2.81
CA LEU A 16 -13.13 10.75 2.65
C LEU A 16 -13.91 11.88 1.94
N LEU A 17 -14.54 11.56 0.80
CA LEU A 17 -15.33 12.55 0.05
C LEU A 17 -16.45 13.13 0.90
N GLU A 18 -17.22 12.28 1.61
CA GLU A 18 -18.27 12.73 2.51
C GLU A 18 -17.74 13.69 3.57
N THR A 19 -16.63 13.34 4.23
CA THR A 19 -16.00 14.19 5.26
C THR A 19 -15.55 15.54 4.72
N LEU A 20 -14.95 15.57 3.52
CA LEU A 20 -14.51 16.81 2.88
C LEU A 20 -15.69 17.73 2.55
N LEU A 21 -16.79 17.17 2.05
CA LEU A 21 -18.02 17.90 1.72
C LEU A 21 -18.74 18.38 2.98
N ASP A 22 -18.85 17.55 4.01
CA ASP A 22 -19.51 17.89 5.29
C ASP A 22 -18.77 19.00 6.05
N SER A 23 -17.48 19.13 5.80
CA SER A 23 -16.67 20.23 6.34
C SER A 23 -16.88 21.57 5.61
N GLY A 24 -17.79 21.61 4.63
CA GLY A 24 -18.19 22.83 3.92
C GLY A 24 -17.22 23.29 2.83
N ASN A 25 -16.33 22.39 2.36
CA ASN A 25 -15.41 22.69 1.27
C ASN A 25 -16.04 22.48 -0.11
N ASP A 26 -15.49 23.12 -1.12
CA ASP A 26 -15.77 22.81 -2.50
C ASP A 26 -14.84 21.67 -2.95
N VAL A 27 -15.40 20.55 -3.36
CA VAL A 27 -14.64 19.41 -3.84
C VAL A 27 -14.81 19.24 -5.33
N ILE A 28 -13.72 19.29 -6.08
CA ILE A 28 -13.63 18.87 -7.46
C ILE A 28 -13.09 17.45 -7.46
N LEU A 29 -13.83 16.53 -8.07
CA LEU A 29 -13.47 15.11 -8.09
C LEU A 29 -12.90 14.73 -9.46
N VAL A 30 -11.76 14.04 -9.47
CA VAL A 30 -11.17 13.45 -10.67
C VAL A 30 -11.22 11.94 -10.55
N LEU A 31 -11.94 11.28 -11.46
CA LEU A 31 -12.14 9.83 -11.51
C LEU A 31 -11.53 9.26 -12.78
N ASP A 32 -10.93 8.08 -12.70
CA ASP A 32 -10.51 7.34 -13.87
C ASP A 32 -11.53 6.24 -14.25
N ASP A 33 -11.25 5.52 -15.35
CA ASP A 33 -12.12 4.44 -15.82
C ASP A 33 -12.26 3.32 -14.78
N PHE A 34 -11.20 3.02 -14.02
CA PHE A 34 -11.27 2.04 -12.95
C PHE A 34 -12.30 2.41 -11.86
N ASP A 35 -12.35 3.68 -11.45
CA ASP A 35 -13.34 4.15 -10.47
C ASP A 35 -14.76 3.97 -10.98
N ALA A 36 -14.97 4.28 -12.27
CA ALA A 36 -16.28 4.18 -12.90
C ALA A 36 -16.79 2.73 -13.04
N GLU A 37 -15.86 1.79 -13.25
CA GLU A 37 -16.18 0.39 -13.50
C GLU A 37 -16.29 -0.46 -12.21
N HIS A 38 -15.50 -0.12 -11.16
CA HIS A 38 -15.34 -0.98 -10.00
C HIS A 38 -15.91 -0.40 -8.70
N HIS A 39 -16.23 0.90 -8.67
CA HIS A 39 -16.84 1.51 -7.48
C HIS A 39 -18.30 1.87 -7.68
N HIS A 40 -19.10 1.69 -6.62
CA HIS A 40 -20.43 2.28 -6.57
C HIS A 40 -20.32 3.78 -6.27
N LEU A 41 -20.39 4.59 -7.33
CA LEU A 41 -20.36 6.04 -7.21
C LEU A 41 -21.72 6.53 -6.70
N GLU A 42 -21.82 6.90 -5.42
CA GLU A 42 -23.09 7.33 -4.83
C GLU A 42 -23.57 8.65 -5.44
N PRO A 43 -24.73 8.68 -6.15
CA PRO A 43 -25.22 9.88 -6.83
C PRO A 43 -25.37 11.09 -5.91
N LYS A 44 -25.83 10.88 -4.67
CA LYS A 44 -26.03 11.96 -3.70
C LYS A 44 -24.72 12.66 -3.30
N LEU A 45 -23.60 11.92 -3.23
CA LEU A 45 -22.30 12.52 -2.98
C LEU A 45 -21.77 13.24 -4.22
N ILE A 46 -21.94 12.63 -5.39
CA ILE A 46 -21.56 13.23 -6.68
C ILE A 46 -22.28 14.57 -6.88
N ASP A 47 -23.59 14.64 -6.62
CA ASP A 47 -24.41 15.86 -6.78
C ASP A 47 -23.95 17.00 -5.84
N ARG A 48 -23.25 16.68 -4.75
CA ARG A 48 -22.70 17.68 -3.81
C ARG A 48 -21.33 18.21 -4.23
N THR A 49 -20.65 17.55 -5.16
CA THR A 49 -19.33 18.02 -5.65
C THR A 49 -19.47 19.26 -6.52
N ALA A 50 -18.48 20.14 -6.47
CA ALA A 50 -18.45 21.32 -7.34
C ALA A 50 -18.34 20.92 -8.81
N ARG A 51 -17.61 19.84 -9.10
CA ARG A 51 -17.43 19.27 -10.45
C ARG A 51 -16.82 17.87 -10.37
N VAL A 52 -17.10 17.08 -11.43
CA VAL A 52 -16.45 15.79 -11.67
C VAL A 52 -15.77 15.83 -13.02
N TYR A 53 -14.49 15.50 -13.05
CA TYR A 53 -13.73 15.20 -14.27
C TYR A 53 -13.56 13.70 -14.42
N ARG A 54 -13.54 13.23 -15.66
CA ARG A 54 -13.20 11.84 -15.99
C ARG A 54 -11.96 11.82 -16.85
N VAL A 55 -11.03 10.94 -16.51
CA VAL A 55 -9.79 10.69 -17.21
C VAL A 55 -9.68 9.18 -17.49
N SER A 56 -8.94 8.78 -18.50
CA SER A 56 -8.75 7.35 -18.80
C SER A 56 -7.89 6.66 -17.72
N SER A 57 -6.87 7.36 -17.22
CA SER A 57 -6.04 6.94 -16.08
C SER A 57 -5.28 8.13 -15.52
N PHE A 58 -4.74 7.99 -14.31
CA PHE A 58 -3.84 8.99 -13.71
C PHE A 58 -2.42 8.99 -14.33
N ASP A 59 -2.13 8.10 -15.27
CA ASP A 59 -0.91 8.11 -16.08
C ASP A 59 -1.13 8.81 -17.44
N ALA A 60 -2.38 9.13 -17.80
CA ALA A 60 -2.75 9.81 -19.03
C ALA A 60 -2.53 11.33 -18.91
N LEU A 61 -1.29 11.80 -19.11
CA LEU A 61 -0.93 13.21 -18.96
C LEU A 61 -1.73 14.14 -19.87
N SER A 62 -2.19 13.69 -21.05
CA SER A 62 -3.05 14.47 -21.94
C SER A 62 -4.40 14.80 -21.30
N ASP A 63 -5.03 13.81 -20.66
CA ASP A 63 -6.31 13.98 -19.97
C ASP A 63 -6.14 14.91 -18.77
N LEU A 64 -5.11 14.68 -17.97
CA LEU A 64 -4.79 15.52 -16.80
C LEU A 64 -4.49 16.97 -17.22
N SER A 65 -3.80 17.16 -18.36
CA SER A 65 -3.54 18.50 -18.90
C SER A 65 -4.85 19.20 -19.31
N ALA A 66 -5.79 18.46 -19.89
CA ALA A 66 -7.11 19.02 -20.25
C ALA A 66 -7.91 19.44 -19.00
N VAL A 67 -7.88 18.61 -17.93
CA VAL A 67 -8.45 18.96 -16.61
C VAL A 67 -7.84 20.25 -16.07
N ALA A 68 -6.51 20.35 -16.05
CA ALA A 68 -5.80 21.52 -15.56
C ALA A 68 -6.12 22.78 -16.41
N ALA A 69 -6.22 22.62 -17.74
CA ALA A 69 -6.58 23.73 -18.63
C ALA A 69 -8.01 24.25 -18.36
N ASP A 70 -8.99 23.36 -18.16
CA ASP A 70 -10.36 23.78 -17.84
C ASP A 70 -10.45 24.50 -16.50
N ILE A 71 -9.76 24.01 -15.45
CA ILE A 71 -9.68 24.66 -14.15
C ILE A 71 -9.12 26.09 -14.30
N ARG A 72 -8.03 26.25 -15.06
CA ARG A 72 -7.39 27.56 -15.28
C ARG A 72 -8.27 28.51 -16.10
N LEU A 73 -8.94 28.01 -17.15
CA LEU A 73 -9.85 28.82 -17.97
C LEU A 73 -11.07 29.32 -17.19
N ARG A 74 -11.44 28.63 -16.11
CA ARG A 74 -12.47 29.03 -15.16
C ARG A 74 -11.99 29.97 -14.08
N GLU A 75 -10.71 30.28 -14.06
CA GLU A 75 -10.04 31.06 -13.00
C GLU A 75 -10.30 30.49 -11.59
N GLU A 76 -10.45 29.17 -11.49
CA GLU A 76 -10.68 28.49 -10.22
C GLU A 76 -9.36 28.35 -9.45
N LYS A 77 -9.37 28.79 -8.20
CA LYS A 77 -8.25 28.60 -7.29
C LYS A 77 -8.35 27.23 -6.61
N ILE A 78 -7.35 26.39 -6.77
CA ILE A 78 -7.22 25.12 -6.05
C ILE A 78 -6.31 25.33 -4.86
N ASP A 79 -6.83 25.07 -3.65
CA ASP A 79 -6.06 25.21 -2.42
C ASP A 79 -5.22 23.94 -2.14
N GLN A 80 -5.72 22.76 -2.51
CA GLN A 80 -5.02 21.50 -2.27
C GLN A 80 -5.45 20.43 -3.28
N VAL A 81 -4.49 19.60 -3.71
CA VAL A 81 -4.72 18.34 -4.43
C VAL A 81 -4.49 17.18 -3.47
N ILE A 82 -5.47 16.28 -3.36
CA ILE A 82 -5.48 15.14 -2.46
C ILE A 82 -5.40 13.86 -3.29
N SER A 83 -4.39 13.05 -2.99
CA SER A 83 -4.22 11.69 -3.51
C SER A 83 -4.03 10.76 -2.31
N PHE A 84 -4.71 9.63 -2.33
CA PHE A 84 -4.70 8.64 -1.24
C PHE A 84 -4.49 7.21 -1.75
N THR A 85 -4.17 7.05 -3.04
CA THR A 85 -3.87 5.75 -3.64
C THR A 85 -2.54 5.76 -4.37
N GLU A 86 -1.91 4.61 -4.46
CA GLU A 86 -0.69 4.36 -5.23
C GLU A 86 -0.85 4.83 -6.69
N PHE A 87 -2.02 4.57 -7.28
CA PHE A 87 -2.29 4.76 -8.71
C PHE A 87 -2.49 6.21 -9.11
N SER A 88 -2.85 7.09 -8.17
CA SER A 88 -3.11 8.52 -8.48
C SER A 88 -1.96 9.45 -8.09
N GLN A 89 -0.95 8.99 -7.36
CA GLN A 89 0.08 9.87 -6.78
C GLN A 89 0.83 10.69 -7.83
N LEU A 90 1.34 10.08 -8.90
CA LEU A 90 2.09 10.80 -9.93
C LEU A 90 1.19 11.78 -10.70
N GLY A 91 -0.02 11.33 -11.08
CA GLY A 91 -0.99 12.19 -11.75
C GLY A 91 -1.47 13.36 -10.88
N ALA A 92 -1.68 13.12 -9.59
CA ALA A 92 -2.02 14.17 -8.63
C ALA A 92 -0.89 15.20 -8.48
N GLY A 93 0.36 14.73 -8.41
CA GLY A 93 1.53 15.61 -8.39
C GLY A 93 1.65 16.46 -9.65
N TYR A 94 1.37 15.86 -10.82
CA TYR A 94 1.34 16.58 -12.08
C TYR A 94 0.22 17.63 -12.10
N LEU A 95 -1.02 17.27 -11.71
CA LEU A 95 -2.11 18.22 -11.60
C LEU A 95 -1.78 19.36 -10.63
N GLN A 96 -1.27 19.03 -9.46
CA GLN A 96 -0.87 20.03 -8.47
C GLN A 96 0.13 21.04 -9.04
N SER A 97 1.13 20.58 -9.80
CA SER A 97 2.13 21.46 -10.42
C SER A 97 1.52 22.46 -11.43
N LEU A 98 0.35 22.14 -11.98
CA LEU A 98 -0.33 22.97 -12.97
C LEU A 98 -1.40 23.90 -12.40
N VAL A 99 -2.10 23.50 -11.31
CA VAL A 99 -3.31 24.20 -10.83
C VAL A 99 -3.17 24.87 -9.47
N VAL A 100 -2.16 24.49 -8.67
CA VAL A 100 -1.91 25.10 -7.35
C VAL A 100 -0.92 26.26 -7.51
N GLU A 101 -1.17 27.37 -6.82
CA GLU A 101 -0.36 28.59 -6.94
C GLU A 101 1.08 28.40 -6.39
N GLN A 102 1.21 27.66 -5.30
CA GLN A 102 2.51 27.28 -4.71
C GLN A 102 2.58 25.76 -4.60
N PRO A 103 2.89 25.07 -5.72
CA PRO A 103 2.90 23.61 -5.73
C PRO A 103 4.12 23.06 -4.97
N LYS A 104 3.97 21.89 -4.37
CA LYS A 104 5.12 21.09 -3.95
C LYS A 104 5.97 20.71 -5.17
N ASP A 105 7.26 20.48 -4.98
CA ASP A 105 8.13 20.02 -6.06
C ASP A 105 7.59 18.69 -6.63
N LEU A 106 7.46 18.62 -7.95
CA LEU A 106 7.04 17.39 -8.63
C LEU A 106 7.98 16.22 -8.31
N LEU A 107 9.26 16.51 -8.09
CA LEU A 107 10.24 15.49 -7.71
C LEU A 107 9.92 14.85 -6.35
N ASP A 108 9.24 15.53 -5.43
CA ASP A 108 8.79 14.95 -4.16
C ASP A 108 7.73 13.86 -4.41
N TRP A 109 6.80 14.11 -5.33
CA TRP A 109 5.81 13.12 -5.75
C TRP A 109 6.43 11.91 -6.47
N VAL A 110 7.45 12.15 -7.29
CA VAL A 110 8.18 11.07 -7.95
C VAL A 110 8.96 10.25 -6.93
N ALA A 111 9.60 10.89 -5.96
CA ALA A 111 10.48 10.22 -5.01
C ALA A 111 9.73 9.30 -4.03
N VAL A 112 8.44 9.55 -3.72
CA VAL A 112 7.62 8.64 -2.92
C VAL A 112 7.09 7.44 -3.74
N ARG A 113 7.37 7.39 -5.05
CA ARG A 113 6.97 6.30 -5.96
C ARG A 113 8.15 5.55 -6.54
N ASP A 114 9.22 6.23 -6.94
CA ASP A 114 10.41 5.60 -7.52
C ASP A 114 11.36 5.15 -6.41
N LYS A 115 11.44 3.84 -6.18
CA LYS A 115 12.25 3.22 -5.13
C LYS A 115 13.73 3.59 -5.20
N ARG A 116 14.24 3.97 -6.35
CA ARG A 116 15.64 4.39 -6.55
C ARG A 116 15.89 5.77 -5.95
N LEU A 117 15.03 6.75 -6.31
CA LEU A 117 15.06 8.10 -5.76
C LEU A 117 14.71 8.10 -4.27
N MET A 118 13.76 7.27 -3.88
CA MET A 118 13.37 7.07 -2.49
C MET A 118 14.57 6.67 -1.63
N LYS A 119 15.31 5.64 -2.04
CA LYS A 119 16.50 5.18 -1.30
C LYS A 119 17.67 6.15 -1.36
N GLU A 120 17.81 6.90 -2.44
CA GLU A 120 18.79 7.98 -2.54
C GLU A 120 18.53 9.07 -1.49
N ARG A 121 17.28 9.54 -1.38
CA ARG A 121 16.88 10.57 -0.40
C ARG A 121 17.10 10.15 1.04
N VAL A 122 16.64 8.96 1.41
CA VAL A 122 16.80 8.47 2.80
C VAL A 122 18.27 8.26 3.13
N ARG A 123 19.09 7.79 2.19
CA ARG A 123 20.54 7.65 2.37
C ARG A 123 21.21 9.00 2.55
N ALA A 124 20.83 10.01 1.74
CA ALA A 124 21.33 11.38 1.88
C ALA A 124 20.96 12.01 3.24
N ALA A 125 19.83 11.62 3.82
CA ALA A 125 19.42 12.01 5.18
C ALA A 125 20.08 11.20 6.30
N GLY A 126 21.03 10.31 5.98
CA GLY A 126 21.73 9.45 6.96
C GLY A 126 20.83 8.35 7.56
N ILE A 127 19.76 7.96 6.89
CA ILE A 127 18.90 6.85 7.28
C ILE A 127 19.40 5.58 6.60
N ARG A 128 19.56 4.50 7.38
CA ARG A 128 19.98 3.21 6.81
C ARG A 128 18.91 2.62 5.91
N THR A 129 19.34 2.15 4.76
CA THR A 129 18.51 1.43 3.78
C THR A 129 19.36 0.38 3.06
N ALA A 130 18.73 -0.62 2.44
CA ALA A 130 19.43 -1.58 1.59
C ALA A 130 20.26 -0.87 0.52
N ILE A 131 21.45 -1.39 0.22
CA ILE A 131 22.23 -0.94 -0.94
C ILE A 131 21.43 -1.34 -2.18
N SER A 132 21.17 -0.37 -3.05
CA SER A 132 20.33 -0.56 -4.23
C SER A 132 21.03 -0.02 -5.47
N LEU A 133 20.83 -0.71 -6.59
CA LEU A 133 21.36 -0.33 -7.90
C LEU A 133 20.23 -0.35 -8.93
N SER A 134 20.20 0.66 -9.79
CA SER A 134 19.26 0.72 -10.90
C SER A 134 19.67 -0.27 -12.01
N LEU A 135 18.68 -0.97 -12.54
CA LEU A 135 18.80 -1.79 -13.75
C LEU A 135 17.72 -1.33 -14.74
N PRO A 136 18.04 -0.38 -15.64
CA PRO A 136 17.07 0.20 -16.57
C PRO A 136 16.52 -0.78 -17.60
N ASP A 137 17.30 -1.78 -17.96
CA ASP A 137 16.94 -2.84 -18.90
C ASP A 137 17.37 -4.19 -18.34
N SER A 138 16.44 -5.14 -18.23
CA SER A 138 16.74 -6.50 -17.77
C SER A 138 17.76 -7.21 -18.69
N GLY A 139 17.81 -6.88 -19.99
CA GLY A 139 18.78 -7.40 -20.96
C GLY A 139 20.18 -6.79 -20.92
N ASP A 140 20.42 -5.72 -20.14
CA ASP A 140 21.72 -5.05 -20.05
C ASP A 140 22.75 -5.93 -19.32
N ARG A 141 23.54 -6.70 -20.08
CA ARG A 141 24.53 -7.64 -19.55
C ARG A 141 25.66 -6.95 -18.79
N GLU A 142 26.12 -5.79 -19.26
CA GLU A 142 27.19 -5.04 -18.58
C GLU A 142 26.72 -4.58 -17.22
N ARG A 143 25.50 -4.07 -17.16
CA ARG A 143 24.89 -3.63 -15.89
C ARG A 143 24.64 -4.79 -14.93
N ARG A 144 24.19 -5.95 -15.44
CA ARG A 144 24.05 -7.17 -14.62
C ARG A 144 25.40 -7.59 -14.01
N GLU A 145 26.49 -7.62 -14.80
CA GLU A 145 27.83 -7.95 -14.32
C GLU A 145 28.33 -6.94 -13.25
N TYR A 146 28.05 -5.66 -13.45
CA TYR A 146 28.37 -4.65 -12.46
C TYR A 146 27.63 -4.88 -11.14
N ILE A 147 26.32 -5.19 -11.20
CA ILE A 147 25.49 -5.48 -10.03
C ILE A 147 26.02 -6.70 -9.28
N LYS A 148 26.30 -7.81 -9.98
CA LYS A 148 26.85 -9.05 -9.38
C LYS A 148 28.17 -8.85 -8.67
N LYS A 149 29.00 -7.91 -9.12
CA LYS A 149 30.28 -7.57 -8.50
C LYS A 149 30.14 -6.61 -7.31
N THR A 150 29.07 -5.85 -7.27
CA THR A 150 28.89 -4.74 -6.30
C THR A 150 28.02 -5.14 -5.12
N LEU A 151 26.91 -5.85 -5.37
CA LEU A 151 25.98 -6.25 -4.31
C LEU A 151 26.34 -7.62 -3.74
N ARG A 152 26.02 -7.79 -2.45
CA ARG A 152 26.10 -9.09 -1.77
C ARG A 152 24.79 -9.84 -1.95
N PHE A 153 24.89 -11.11 -2.34
CA PHE A 153 23.74 -12.00 -2.41
C PHE A 153 23.37 -12.56 -1.01
N PRO A 154 22.06 -12.80 -0.75
CA PRO A 154 20.95 -12.68 -1.69
C PRO A 154 20.58 -11.24 -2.06
N VAL A 155 19.95 -11.05 -3.21
CA VAL A 155 19.42 -9.77 -3.69
C VAL A 155 17.94 -9.87 -4.02
N VAL A 156 17.26 -8.73 -4.04
CA VAL A 156 15.87 -8.59 -4.49
C VAL A 156 15.84 -7.79 -5.77
N VAL A 157 15.22 -8.35 -6.80
CA VAL A 157 14.93 -7.69 -8.07
C VAL A 157 13.47 -7.28 -8.08
N LYS A 158 13.17 -6.00 -8.29
CA LYS A 158 11.80 -5.49 -8.31
C LYS A 158 11.64 -4.28 -9.23
N PRO A 159 10.42 -4.02 -9.75
CA PRO A 159 10.15 -2.80 -10.50
C PRO A 159 10.39 -1.54 -9.66
N ALA A 160 10.97 -0.52 -10.27
CA ALA A 160 11.25 0.74 -9.58
C ALA A 160 9.99 1.45 -9.07
N LEU A 161 8.87 1.34 -9.80
CA LEU A 161 7.56 1.87 -9.45
C LEU A 161 6.54 0.74 -9.17
N GLY A 162 7.01 -0.42 -8.70
CA GLY A 162 6.16 -1.55 -8.32
C GLY A 162 5.44 -1.33 -7.00
N PHE A 163 4.44 -2.16 -6.73
CA PHE A 163 3.66 -2.22 -5.48
C PHE A 163 3.18 -3.66 -5.24
N GLY A 164 2.77 -3.98 -3.99
CA GLY A 164 2.16 -5.26 -3.63
C GLY A 164 3.02 -6.48 -3.97
N THR A 165 4.34 -6.36 -3.95
CA THR A 165 5.32 -7.40 -4.34
C THR A 165 5.22 -7.89 -5.80
N MET A 166 4.42 -7.21 -6.65
CA MET A 166 4.28 -7.56 -8.05
C MET A 166 5.62 -7.54 -8.77
N SER A 167 5.91 -8.60 -9.53
CA SER A 167 7.17 -8.79 -10.24
C SER A 167 8.42 -8.68 -9.33
N THR A 168 8.28 -8.94 -8.03
CA THR A 168 9.40 -8.95 -7.09
C THR A 168 9.94 -10.36 -6.96
N ARG A 169 11.26 -10.51 -7.10
CA ARG A 169 11.94 -11.82 -7.05
C ARG A 169 13.19 -11.73 -6.20
N ARG A 170 13.44 -12.77 -5.40
CA ARG A 170 14.68 -12.96 -4.66
C ARG A 170 15.62 -13.85 -5.47
N ALA A 171 16.87 -13.47 -5.54
CA ALA A 171 17.95 -14.29 -6.08
C ALA A 171 18.99 -14.56 -4.99
N ASP A 172 19.23 -15.83 -4.71
CA ASP A 172 20.19 -16.23 -3.67
C ASP A 172 21.62 -16.31 -4.20
N THR A 173 21.78 -16.49 -5.52
CA THR A 173 23.08 -16.58 -6.21
C THR A 173 23.10 -15.73 -7.47
N PRO A 174 24.32 -15.40 -7.99
CA PRO A 174 24.46 -14.72 -9.29
C PRO A 174 23.82 -15.47 -10.46
N GLU A 175 23.80 -16.79 -10.43
CA GLU A 175 23.21 -17.63 -11.47
C GLU A 175 21.69 -17.55 -11.44
N GLN A 176 21.08 -17.57 -10.25
CA GLN A 176 19.64 -17.34 -10.10
C GLN A 176 19.24 -15.94 -10.53
N PHE A 177 20.07 -14.94 -10.23
CA PHE A 177 19.84 -13.56 -10.68
C PHE A 177 19.77 -13.45 -12.20
N ASP A 178 20.73 -14.07 -12.92
CA ASP A 178 20.72 -14.09 -14.37
C ASP A 178 19.49 -14.86 -14.91
N ALA A 179 19.17 -16.02 -14.35
CA ALA A 179 18.00 -16.80 -14.74
C ALA A 179 16.68 -16.03 -14.56
N ILE A 180 16.52 -15.31 -13.46
CA ILE A 180 15.34 -14.44 -13.21
C ILE A 180 15.25 -13.35 -14.27
N LEU A 181 16.37 -12.70 -14.62
CA LEU A 181 16.37 -11.59 -15.56
C LEU A 181 16.24 -12.02 -17.02
N ASP A 182 16.65 -13.24 -17.36
CA ASP A 182 16.49 -13.79 -18.72
C ASP A 182 15.02 -14.06 -19.06
N ASP A 183 14.19 -14.34 -18.04
CA ASP A 183 12.73 -14.57 -18.18
C ASP A 183 11.94 -13.67 -17.22
N PHE A 184 12.31 -12.38 -17.13
CA PHE A 184 11.66 -11.49 -16.19
C PHE A 184 10.25 -11.12 -16.66
N HIS A 185 9.26 -11.57 -15.88
CA HIS A 185 7.86 -11.28 -16.14
C HIS A 185 7.41 -10.01 -15.41
N TYR A 186 6.84 -9.06 -16.16
CA TYR A 186 6.21 -7.86 -15.61
C TYR A 186 4.70 -8.07 -15.52
N GLU A 187 4.18 -8.00 -14.28
CA GLU A 187 2.73 -8.02 -14.08
C GLU A 187 2.06 -6.86 -14.82
N PRO A 188 0.86 -7.07 -15.42
CA PRO A 188 0.19 -6.08 -16.26
C PRO A 188 -0.03 -4.72 -15.57
N LEU A 189 -0.24 -4.72 -14.26
CA LEU A 189 -0.48 -3.50 -13.47
C LEU A 189 0.79 -2.72 -13.12
N VAL A 190 1.98 -3.27 -13.42
CA VAL A 190 3.25 -2.58 -13.16
C VAL A 190 3.52 -1.55 -14.25
N PRO A 191 3.52 -0.24 -13.92
CA PRO A 191 3.57 0.82 -14.94
C PRO A 191 4.94 0.98 -15.59
N SER A 192 6.02 0.55 -14.92
CA SER A 192 7.39 0.78 -15.36
C SER A 192 8.14 -0.52 -15.64
N ARG A 193 8.92 -0.53 -16.75
CA ARG A 193 9.85 -1.62 -17.09
C ARG A 193 11.23 -1.44 -16.43
N GLN A 194 11.42 -0.36 -15.71
CA GLN A 194 12.67 -0.08 -14.99
C GLN A 194 12.72 -0.91 -13.71
N LEU A 195 13.87 -1.48 -13.42
CA LEU A 195 14.11 -2.31 -12.26
C LEU A 195 15.06 -1.62 -11.25
N THR A 196 14.91 -1.98 -10.01
CA THR A 196 15.93 -1.81 -8.97
C THR A 196 16.35 -3.18 -8.45
N VAL A 197 17.64 -3.32 -8.12
CA VAL A 197 18.21 -4.51 -7.49
C VAL A 197 18.77 -4.09 -6.14
N GLU A 198 18.36 -4.76 -5.09
CA GLU A 198 18.68 -4.39 -3.71
C GLU A 198 19.28 -5.58 -2.96
N GLU A 199 20.22 -5.33 -2.04
CA GLU A 199 20.64 -6.34 -1.08
C GLU A 199 19.44 -6.77 -0.23
N PHE A 200 19.34 -8.08 0.03
CA PHE A 200 18.29 -8.62 0.88
C PHE A 200 18.54 -8.25 2.34
N VAL A 201 17.55 -7.67 2.99
CA VAL A 201 17.61 -7.33 4.41
C VAL A 201 16.93 -8.44 5.22
N THR A 202 17.65 -9.02 6.18
CA THR A 202 17.10 -10.01 7.11
C THR A 202 16.63 -9.30 8.38
N GLY A 203 15.38 -9.53 8.78
CA GLY A 203 14.82 -8.92 9.97
C GLY A 203 13.31 -9.12 10.05
N ARG A 204 12.73 -8.62 11.13
CA ARG A 204 11.28 -8.52 11.28
C ARG A 204 10.79 -7.35 10.42
N GLU A 205 9.86 -7.61 9.53
CA GLU A 205 9.28 -6.57 8.69
C GLU A 205 8.16 -5.85 9.43
N LEU A 206 8.29 -4.53 9.52
CA LEU A 206 7.38 -3.64 10.21
C LEU A 206 6.67 -2.73 9.21
N LEU A 207 5.42 -2.40 9.51
CA LEU A 207 4.65 -1.37 8.85
C LEU A 207 4.31 -0.27 9.87
N VAL A 208 4.35 0.98 9.43
CA VAL A 208 4.00 2.14 10.26
C VAL A 208 3.07 3.05 9.49
N GLU A 209 1.88 3.25 10.03
CA GLU A 209 0.87 4.15 9.48
C GLU A 209 0.78 5.42 10.30
N GLY A 210 0.74 6.56 9.66
CA GLY A 210 0.61 7.83 10.35
C GLY A 210 -0.16 8.88 9.56
N LEU A 211 -0.97 9.68 10.24
CA LEU A 211 -1.49 10.95 9.73
C LEU A 211 -0.72 12.08 10.38
N TRP A 212 -0.07 12.87 9.57
CA TRP A 212 0.78 13.99 10.00
C TRP A 212 0.09 15.32 9.69
N VAL A 213 0.14 16.23 10.64
CA VAL A 213 -0.34 17.61 10.51
C VAL A 213 0.70 18.55 11.13
N ASN A 214 1.27 19.45 10.33
CA ASN A 214 2.40 20.30 10.72
C ASN A 214 3.61 19.51 11.27
N GLY A 215 3.86 18.31 10.73
CA GLY A 215 4.97 17.44 11.16
C GLY A 215 4.72 16.65 12.46
N GLU A 216 3.56 16.80 13.08
CA GLU A 216 3.15 16.04 14.27
C GLU A 216 2.06 15.01 13.93
N PRO A 217 2.08 13.82 14.56
CA PRO A 217 1.12 12.79 14.25
C PRO A 217 -0.25 13.05 14.92
N GLU A 218 -1.32 12.97 14.15
CA GLU A 218 -2.69 12.86 14.66
C GLU A 218 -2.99 11.42 15.09
N PHE A 219 -2.57 10.44 14.29
CA PHE A 219 -2.39 9.07 14.73
C PHE A 219 -1.05 8.53 14.27
N PHE A 220 -0.54 7.56 15.00
CA PHE A 220 0.70 6.86 14.69
C PHE A 220 0.58 5.44 15.24
N VAL A 221 0.48 4.47 14.34
CA VAL A 221 0.35 3.05 14.67
C VAL A 221 1.44 2.26 13.98
N ALA A 222 1.99 1.28 14.67
CA ALA A 222 2.99 0.38 14.12
C ALA A 222 2.49 -1.05 14.18
N GLY A 223 2.80 -1.81 13.15
CA GLY A 223 2.49 -3.24 13.06
C GLY A 223 3.71 -4.06 12.65
N SER A 224 3.58 -5.35 12.85
CA SER A 224 4.54 -6.35 12.35
C SER A 224 3.81 -7.31 11.42
N TYR A 225 4.36 -7.56 10.26
CA TYR A 225 3.92 -8.70 9.46
C TYR A 225 4.18 -9.99 10.23
N LEU A 226 3.30 -10.98 10.07
CA LEU A 226 3.47 -12.32 10.69
C LEU A 226 4.73 -12.98 10.17
N GLU A 227 4.94 -12.89 8.87
CA GLU A 227 6.17 -13.27 8.17
C GLU A 227 6.56 -12.16 7.19
N PRO A 228 7.86 -11.98 6.90
CA PRO A 228 8.27 -11.01 5.89
C PRO A 228 7.54 -11.24 4.56
N ARG A 229 7.00 -10.15 3.97
CA ARG A 229 6.11 -10.22 2.82
C ARG A 229 6.63 -11.07 1.67
N LEU A 230 7.91 -10.91 1.33
CA LEU A 230 8.51 -11.67 0.24
C LEU A 230 8.65 -13.18 0.58
N ALA A 231 8.84 -13.53 1.85
CA ALA A 231 8.89 -14.93 2.31
C ALA A 231 7.49 -15.55 2.26
N SER A 232 6.47 -14.88 2.80
CA SER A 232 5.08 -15.32 2.78
C SER A 232 4.60 -15.58 1.34
N ILE A 233 4.82 -14.63 0.42
CA ILE A 233 4.42 -14.78 -0.98
C ILE A 233 5.24 -15.85 -1.70
N GLY A 234 6.55 -15.91 -1.46
CA GLY A 234 7.42 -16.94 -2.03
C GLY A 234 7.05 -18.35 -1.62
N SER A 235 6.46 -18.53 -0.43
CA SER A 235 5.99 -19.84 0.05
C SER A 235 4.74 -20.38 -0.68
N ARG A 236 4.05 -19.54 -1.43
CA ARG A 236 2.82 -19.89 -2.17
C ARG A 236 3.08 -20.73 -3.44
N SER A 237 4.35 -20.92 -3.84
CA SER A 237 4.73 -21.73 -5.01
C SER A 237 4.40 -23.22 -4.87
N GLY A 238 4.10 -23.69 -3.65
CA GLY A 238 3.67 -25.06 -3.39
C GLY A 238 4.79 -26.08 -3.15
N ASP A 239 6.04 -25.65 -3.16
CA ASP A 239 7.22 -26.52 -2.91
C ASP A 239 7.63 -26.54 -1.44
N THR A 240 7.11 -25.62 -0.64
CA THR A 240 7.38 -25.49 0.79
C THR A 240 6.07 -25.34 1.56
N GLU A 241 6.13 -25.48 2.89
CA GLU A 241 4.98 -25.14 3.75
C GLU A 241 4.62 -23.67 3.57
N GLN A 242 3.32 -23.41 3.38
CA GLN A 242 2.82 -22.06 3.17
C GLN A 242 2.91 -21.25 4.47
N LEU A 243 3.59 -20.11 4.39
CA LEU A 243 3.71 -19.18 5.51
C LEU A 243 2.47 -18.27 5.60
N PRO A 244 2.08 -17.85 6.81
CA PRO A 244 0.93 -16.99 7.00
C PRO A 244 1.11 -15.63 6.32
N ASP A 245 0.04 -15.11 5.76
CA ASP A 245 -0.04 -13.79 5.17
C ASP A 245 -0.94 -12.89 6.00
N GLY A 246 -0.34 -12.02 6.78
CA GLY A 246 -1.05 -11.15 7.69
C GLY A 246 -0.13 -10.20 8.45
N ALA A 247 -0.74 -9.37 9.28
CA ALA A 247 -0.02 -8.48 10.19
C ALA A 247 -0.80 -8.26 11.48
N VAL A 248 -0.09 -7.90 12.53
CA VAL A 248 -0.66 -7.50 13.82
C VAL A 248 -0.15 -6.12 14.21
N LEU A 249 -1.01 -5.28 14.78
CA LEU A 249 -0.58 -4.02 15.37
C LEU A 249 0.16 -4.28 16.68
N LEU A 250 1.23 -3.54 16.88
CA LEU A 250 2.01 -3.58 18.10
C LEU A 250 1.35 -2.67 19.14
N LEU A 251 1.04 -3.22 20.30
CA LEU A 251 0.50 -2.41 21.39
C LEU A 251 1.60 -1.48 21.94
N ARG A 252 1.33 -0.17 21.97
CA ARG A 252 2.33 0.84 22.32
C ARG A 252 2.88 0.66 23.74
N GLU A 253 2.01 0.30 24.70
CA GLU A 253 2.41 0.08 26.09
C GLU A 253 3.39 -1.09 26.25
N GLU A 254 3.24 -2.13 25.43
CA GLU A 254 4.13 -3.29 25.43
C GLU A 254 5.42 -3.06 24.64
N ASN A 255 5.42 -2.07 23.73
CA ASN A 255 6.51 -1.78 22.79
C ASN A 255 7.01 -0.33 22.88
N ALA A 256 6.94 0.31 24.05
CA ALA A 256 7.17 1.74 24.21
C ALA A 256 8.50 2.23 23.61
N GLN A 257 9.60 1.53 23.88
CA GLN A 257 10.92 1.90 23.34
C GLN A 257 10.99 1.78 21.81
N LEU A 258 10.36 0.75 21.24
CA LEU A 258 10.29 0.61 19.79
C LEU A 258 9.47 1.72 19.17
N TYR A 259 8.32 2.07 19.77
CA TYR A 259 7.47 3.17 19.31
C TYR A 259 8.19 4.51 19.29
N GLU A 260 8.99 4.83 20.30
CA GLU A 260 9.80 6.06 20.33
C GLU A 260 10.84 6.07 19.19
N ARG A 261 11.51 4.95 18.96
CA ARG A 261 12.46 4.80 17.85
C ARG A 261 11.80 4.90 16.49
N LEU A 262 10.63 4.28 16.32
CA LEU A 262 9.86 4.34 15.07
C LEU A 262 9.35 5.74 14.80
N LEU A 263 8.89 6.46 15.82
CA LEU A 263 8.42 7.84 15.69
C LEU A 263 9.56 8.78 15.25
N ASP A 264 10.73 8.68 15.87
CA ASP A 264 11.93 9.44 15.45
C ASP A 264 12.32 9.06 14.02
N PHE A 265 12.34 7.77 13.71
CA PHE A 265 12.67 7.27 12.38
C PHE A 265 11.72 7.83 11.31
N CYS A 266 10.39 7.76 11.53
CA CYS A 266 9.41 8.27 10.59
C CYS A 266 9.45 9.79 10.45
N ARG A 267 9.71 10.55 11.52
CA ARG A 267 9.94 12.00 11.43
C ARG A 267 11.14 12.34 10.53
N ARG A 268 12.23 11.60 10.65
CA ARG A 268 13.41 11.78 9.79
C ARG A 268 13.13 11.38 8.34
N VAL A 269 12.39 10.29 8.13
CA VAL A 269 11.94 9.88 6.79
C VAL A 269 11.05 10.97 6.19
N ASN A 270 10.02 11.42 6.90
CA ASN A 270 9.14 12.48 6.42
C ASN A 270 9.88 13.78 6.08
N ALA A 271 10.85 14.16 6.92
CA ALA A 271 11.69 15.33 6.64
C ALA A 271 12.50 15.16 5.34
N ALA A 272 13.03 13.96 5.04
CA ALA A 272 13.75 13.68 3.80
C ALA A 272 12.85 13.79 2.55
N PHE A 273 11.53 13.65 2.70
CA PHE A 273 10.55 13.79 1.62
C PHE A 273 9.72 15.09 1.69
N HIS A 274 10.09 16.03 2.56
CA HIS A 274 9.38 17.28 2.79
C HIS A 274 7.88 17.09 3.13
N VAL A 275 7.57 16.01 3.85
CA VAL A 275 6.21 15.67 4.27
C VAL A 275 5.95 16.27 5.64
N THR A 276 4.99 17.21 5.71
CA THR A 276 4.49 17.82 6.95
C THR A 276 3.02 17.50 7.18
N ASP A 277 2.24 17.43 6.09
CA ASP A 277 0.80 17.27 6.10
C ASP A 277 0.43 16.19 5.09
N ALA A 278 0.34 14.96 5.55
CA ALA A 278 -0.03 13.80 4.74
C ALA A 278 -0.31 12.56 5.60
N VAL A 279 -0.97 11.61 5.00
CA VAL A 279 -0.93 10.22 5.46
C VAL A 279 0.35 9.58 4.94
N THR A 280 1.01 8.77 5.75
CA THR A 280 2.17 8.00 5.32
C THR A 280 2.10 6.56 5.79
N GLU A 281 2.46 5.64 4.90
CA GLU A 281 2.90 4.29 5.21
C GLU A 281 4.43 4.27 5.13
N VAL A 282 5.08 3.68 6.12
CA VAL A 282 6.52 3.41 6.09
C VAL A 282 6.75 1.93 6.37
N GLU A 283 7.37 1.24 5.43
CA GLU A 283 7.83 -0.14 5.61
C GLU A 283 9.33 -0.15 5.93
N LEU A 284 9.71 -0.97 6.90
CA LEU A 284 11.09 -1.06 7.36
C LEU A 284 11.36 -2.44 7.99
N PHE A 285 12.63 -2.76 8.13
CA PHE A 285 13.07 -3.97 8.84
C PHE A 285 13.71 -3.61 10.17
N GLU A 286 13.37 -4.35 11.22
CA GLU A 286 14.15 -4.41 12.45
C GLU A 286 15.05 -5.64 12.37
N THR A 287 16.37 -5.40 12.25
CA THR A 287 17.37 -6.46 12.14
C THR A 287 17.55 -7.19 13.48
N PRO A 288 18.17 -8.39 13.52
CA PRO A 288 18.40 -9.13 14.77
C PRO A 288 19.22 -8.39 15.83
N ASP A 289 20.06 -7.45 15.42
CA ASP A 289 20.83 -6.55 16.29
C ASP A 289 20.05 -5.29 16.69
N GLY A 290 18.77 -5.20 16.29
CA GLY A 290 17.84 -4.15 16.65
C GLY A 290 17.96 -2.88 15.81
N GLU A 291 18.69 -2.87 14.70
CA GLU A 291 18.80 -1.70 13.83
C GLU A 291 17.55 -1.56 12.93
N LEU A 292 17.08 -0.32 12.73
CA LEU A 292 15.98 -0.03 11.82
C LEU A 292 16.53 0.29 10.42
N VAL A 293 16.07 -0.47 9.43
CA VAL A 293 16.49 -0.35 8.02
C VAL A 293 15.29 0.01 7.17
N PHE A 294 15.31 1.16 6.53
CA PHE A 294 14.25 1.64 5.66
C PHE A 294 14.06 0.72 4.45
N SER A 295 12.82 0.34 4.16
CA SER A 295 12.42 -0.38 2.96
C SER A 295 11.77 0.54 1.94
N GLU A 296 10.58 1.03 2.24
CA GLU A 296 9.87 2.00 1.38
C GLU A 296 8.89 2.88 2.17
N MET A 297 8.42 3.96 1.53
CA MET A 297 7.33 4.78 2.04
C MET A 297 6.38 5.17 0.92
N CYS A 298 5.13 5.44 1.31
CA CYS A 298 4.11 6.01 0.46
C CYS A 298 3.39 7.15 1.19
N THR A 299 2.85 8.11 0.43
CA THR A 299 1.99 9.17 1.01
C THR A 299 0.51 8.76 0.93
N ARG A 300 0.22 7.59 1.43
CA ARG A 300 -1.10 6.95 1.57
C ARG A 300 -1.04 5.92 2.69
N LEU A 301 -2.18 5.37 3.09
CA LEU A 301 -2.21 4.18 3.95
C LEU A 301 -1.79 2.93 3.17
N GLY A 302 -1.35 1.93 3.89
CA GLY A 302 -1.11 0.59 3.38
C GLY A 302 -2.33 0.02 2.66
N GLY A 303 -2.06 -0.79 1.62
CA GLY A 303 -3.11 -1.40 0.82
C GLY A 303 -3.81 -2.58 1.52
N GLY A 304 -4.86 -3.07 0.87
CA GLY A 304 -5.55 -4.29 1.30
C GLY A 304 -6.17 -4.17 2.69
N ALA A 305 -5.74 -5.01 3.61
CA ALA A 305 -6.29 -5.12 4.97
C ALA A 305 -5.85 -4.00 5.94
N VAL A 306 -4.88 -3.15 5.57
CA VAL A 306 -4.33 -2.12 6.48
C VAL A 306 -5.37 -1.08 6.85
N VAL A 307 -6.12 -0.56 5.87
CA VAL A 307 -7.19 0.44 6.10
C VAL A 307 -8.24 -0.07 7.12
N PRO A 308 -8.87 -1.24 6.93
CA PRO A 308 -9.83 -1.75 7.92
C PRO A 308 -9.18 -2.11 9.27
N MET A 309 -7.92 -2.58 9.28
CA MET A 309 -7.18 -2.86 10.51
C MET A 309 -6.97 -1.57 11.34
N VAL A 310 -6.50 -0.49 10.71
CA VAL A 310 -6.31 0.81 11.40
C VAL A 310 -7.67 1.37 11.86
N SER A 311 -8.72 1.24 11.04
CA SER A 311 -10.08 1.67 11.41
C SER A 311 -10.61 0.94 12.64
N GLU A 312 -10.41 -0.39 12.72
CA GLU A 312 -10.79 -1.19 13.89
C GLU A 312 -10.04 -0.73 15.15
N HIS A 313 -8.74 -0.48 15.03
CA HIS A 313 -7.90 -0.02 16.14
C HIS A 313 -8.32 1.37 16.67
N LEU A 314 -8.68 2.28 15.76
CA LEU A 314 -9.08 3.66 16.11
C LEU A 314 -10.60 3.80 16.40
N GLY A 315 -11.39 2.74 16.15
CA GLY A 315 -12.82 2.69 16.46
C GLY A 315 -13.73 3.51 15.54
N GLU A 316 -13.21 4.04 14.44
CA GLU A 316 -13.97 4.72 13.39
C GLU A 316 -13.30 4.56 12.03
N PRO A 317 -14.03 4.76 10.90
CA PRO A 317 -13.41 4.73 9.59
C PRO A 317 -12.25 5.72 9.51
N VAL A 318 -11.06 5.21 9.20
CA VAL A 318 -9.83 6.02 9.18
C VAL A 318 -9.89 7.17 8.19
N TRP A 319 -10.69 7.04 7.11
CA TRP A 319 -10.90 8.09 6.13
C TRP A 319 -11.61 9.32 6.71
N HIS A 320 -12.50 9.14 7.69
CA HIS A 320 -13.09 10.27 8.43
C HIS A 320 -12.03 11.01 9.26
N ILE A 321 -11.13 10.26 9.89
CA ILE A 321 -10.02 10.86 10.66
C ILE A 321 -9.10 11.64 9.73
N ILE A 322 -8.71 11.02 8.60
CA ILE A 322 -7.84 11.64 7.59
C ILE A 322 -8.47 12.93 7.04
N GLY A 323 -9.73 12.86 6.63
CA GLY A 323 -10.44 14.03 6.10
C GLY A 323 -10.47 15.20 7.09
N ARG A 324 -10.79 14.93 8.36
CA ARG A 324 -10.80 15.96 9.40
C ARG A 324 -9.39 16.48 9.72
N GLY A 325 -8.40 15.59 9.83
CA GLY A 325 -7.03 15.96 10.16
C GLY A 325 -6.38 16.85 9.09
N LEU A 326 -6.50 16.50 7.83
CA LEU A 326 -5.99 17.31 6.70
C LEU A 326 -6.65 18.71 6.61
N LEU A 327 -7.85 18.87 7.16
CA LEU A 327 -8.56 20.14 7.18
C LEU A 327 -8.33 20.98 8.43
N SER A 328 -7.98 20.34 9.56
CA SER A 328 -7.91 21.00 10.88
C SER A 328 -6.77 22.00 11.01
N GLY A 329 -5.64 21.75 10.32
CA GLY A 329 -4.41 22.49 10.48
C GLY A 329 -3.69 22.25 11.82
N GLU A 330 -4.21 21.37 12.68
CA GLU A 330 -3.64 21.01 13.99
C GLU A 330 -3.75 19.51 14.22
N ALA A 331 -2.66 18.88 14.65
CA ALA A 331 -2.67 17.47 15.06
C ALA A 331 -3.46 17.32 16.38
N ARG A 332 -4.33 16.31 16.41
CA ARG A 332 -5.13 15.95 17.59
C ARG A 332 -4.96 14.46 17.86
N PRO A 333 -3.98 14.07 18.70
CA PRO A 333 -3.67 12.67 18.94
C PRO A 333 -4.93 11.84 19.25
N ARG A 334 -5.08 10.72 18.56
CA ARG A 334 -6.22 9.81 18.72
C ARG A 334 -5.92 8.76 19.76
N GLU A 335 -6.93 8.47 20.55
CA GLU A 335 -6.90 7.36 21.51
C GLU A 335 -7.20 6.04 20.78
N VAL A 336 -6.55 5.00 21.23
CA VAL A 336 -6.79 3.62 20.78
C VAL A 336 -8.05 3.09 21.44
N VAL A 337 -8.98 2.56 20.65
CA VAL A 337 -10.24 1.99 21.14
C VAL A 337 -10.12 0.47 21.29
N ARG A 338 -9.45 -0.20 20.34
CA ARG A 338 -9.25 -1.64 20.38
C ARG A 338 -7.77 -1.96 20.55
N ARG A 339 -7.42 -2.74 21.59
CA ARG A 339 -6.02 -2.99 21.97
C ARG A 339 -5.29 -3.92 20.99
N TYR A 340 -5.84 -5.11 20.78
CA TYR A 340 -5.23 -6.12 19.90
C TYR A 340 -5.98 -6.17 18.59
N VAL A 341 -5.31 -5.83 17.51
CA VAL A 341 -5.89 -5.81 16.17
C VAL A 341 -4.87 -6.40 15.19
N GLY A 342 -5.37 -7.16 14.24
CA GLY A 342 -4.57 -7.73 13.18
C GLY A 342 -5.42 -8.17 12.01
N PHE A 343 -4.76 -8.70 10.99
CA PHE A 343 -5.45 -9.33 9.88
C PHE A 343 -4.72 -10.58 9.40
N VAL A 344 -5.46 -11.47 8.76
CA VAL A 344 -4.94 -12.59 7.98
C VAL A 344 -5.65 -12.61 6.63
N ASN A 345 -4.87 -12.80 5.57
CA ASN A 345 -5.39 -13.08 4.24
C ASN A 345 -5.46 -14.60 4.06
N LEU A 346 -6.67 -15.14 3.83
CA LEU A 346 -6.82 -16.54 3.46
C LEU A 346 -6.55 -16.72 1.97
N VAL A 347 -5.60 -17.57 1.67
CA VAL A 347 -5.17 -17.93 0.30
C VAL A 347 -5.24 -19.43 0.12
N PRO A 348 -5.46 -19.95 -1.10
CA PRO A 348 -5.39 -21.40 -1.32
C PRO A 348 -3.95 -21.90 -1.17
N GLU A 349 -3.80 -23.17 -0.78
CA GLU A 349 -2.47 -23.80 -0.64
C GLU A 349 -1.68 -23.87 -1.96
N LYS A 350 -2.38 -23.88 -3.09
CA LYS A 350 -1.76 -23.99 -4.43
C LYS A 350 -2.44 -23.07 -5.42
N PRO A 351 -1.70 -22.58 -6.43
CA PRO A 351 -2.29 -21.87 -7.56
C PRO A 351 -3.34 -22.74 -8.27
N GLY A 352 -4.42 -22.12 -8.74
CA GLY A 352 -5.47 -22.84 -9.45
C GLY A 352 -6.83 -22.17 -9.39
N VAL A 353 -7.86 -22.93 -9.74
CA VAL A 353 -9.27 -22.52 -9.66
C VAL A 353 -9.81 -22.86 -8.29
N ILE A 354 -10.40 -21.89 -7.61
CA ILE A 354 -11.00 -22.06 -6.29
C ILE A 354 -12.21 -23.01 -6.40
N THR A 355 -12.20 -24.10 -5.63
CA THR A 355 -13.29 -25.09 -5.60
C THR A 355 -14.08 -25.07 -4.29
N SER A 356 -13.48 -24.57 -3.21
CA SER A 356 -14.17 -24.41 -1.91
C SER A 356 -13.60 -23.22 -1.14
N LEU A 357 -14.50 -22.51 -0.47
CA LEU A 357 -14.20 -21.42 0.44
C LEU A 357 -14.87 -21.70 1.81
N PRO A 358 -14.23 -21.32 2.93
CA PRO A 358 -14.87 -21.34 4.23
C PRO A 358 -16.18 -20.51 4.23
N PRO A 359 -17.25 -20.95 4.93
CA PRO A 359 -18.43 -20.12 5.08
C PRO A 359 -18.13 -18.82 5.83
N VAL A 360 -18.47 -17.68 5.24
CA VAL A 360 -18.20 -16.35 5.83
C VAL A 360 -18.81 -16.22 7.23
N ASP A 361 -20.06 -16.70 7.41
CA ASP A 361 -20.77 -16.59 8.67
C ASP A 361 -20.12 -17.42 9.79
N GLU A 362 -19.51 -18.56 9.45
CA GLU A 362 -18.82 -19.41 10.43
C GLU A 362 -17.52 -18.74 10.91
N VAL A 363 -16.74 -18.15 9.99
CA VAL A 363 -15.53 -17.41 10.33
C VAL A 363 -15.88 -16.16 11.12
N ALA A 364 -16.90 -15.42 10.71
CA ALA A 364 -17.35 -14.20 11.38
C ALA A 364 -17.94 -14.46 12.79
N ALA A 365 -18.39 -15.67 13.07
CA ALA A 365 -18.94 -16.05 14.39
C ALA A 365 -17.85 -16.37 15.43
N ILE A 366 -16.58 -16.42 15.06
CA ILE A 366 -15.46 -16.68 15.97
C ILE A 366 -15.27 -15.46 16.89
N PRO A 367 -15.30 -15.62 18.23
CA PRO A 367 -14.96 -14.53 19.14
C PRO A 367 -13.57 -13.97 18.82
N GLY A 368 -13.41 -12.64 18.80
CA GLY A 368 -12.18 -12.00 18.39
C GLY A 368 -12.06 -11.72 16.87
N VAL A 369 -12.96 -12.26 16.03
CA VAL A 369 -13.07 -11.83 14.62
C VAL A 369 -13.98 -10.62 14.54
N ALA A 370 -13.43 -9.48 14.09
CA ALA A 370 -14.18 -8.24 13.92
C ALA A 370 -14.89 -8.19 12.55
N ARG A 371 -14.26 -8.71 11.50
CA ARG A 371 -14.81 -8.65 10.13
C ARG A 371 -14.21 -9.71 9.23
N VAL A 372 -15.03 -10.24 8.32
CA VAL A 372 -14.60 -11.10 7.20
C VAL A 372 -15.00 -10.42 5.90
N TRP A 373 -14.03 -10.23 5.01
CA TRP A 373 -14.24 -9.58 3.72
C TRP A 373 -13.92 -10.56 2.59
N PRO A 374 -14.95 -11.10 1.91
CA PRO A 374 -14.73 -11.95 0.74
C PRO A 374 -14.25 -11.11 -0.44
N VAL A 375 -13.16 -11.54 -1.06
CA VAL A 375 -12.53 -10.89 -2.22
C VAL A 375 -12.65 -11.76 -3.46
N ALA A 376 -12.56 -13.09 -3.30
CA ALA A 376 -12.71 -14.04 -4.39
C ALA A 376 -13.86 -15.00 -4.13
N LYS A 377 -14.31 -15.69 -5.17
CA LYS A 377 -15.42 -16.67 -5.14
C LYS A 377 -15.01 -17.99 -5.76
N VAL A 378 -15.78 -19.03 -5.49
CA VAL A 378 -15.62 -20.33 -6.16
C VAL A 378 -15.71 -20.15 -7.67
N GLY A 379 -14.74 -20.71 -8.39
CA GLY A 379 -14.58 -20.58 -9.84
C GLY A 379 -13.55 -19.54 -10.27
N ASP A 380 -13.13 -18.65 -9.38
CA ASP A 380 -12.04 -17.70 -9.71
C ASP A 380 -10.70 -18.44 -9.74
N ALA A 381 -9.81 -18.00 -10.63
CA ALA A 381 -8.45 -18.53 -10.77
C ALA A 381 -7.44 -17.58 -10.13
N LEU A 382 -6.56 -18.11 -9.28
CA LEU A 382 -5.48 -17.36 -8.65
C LEU A 382 -4.14 -17.97 -9.06
N SER A 383 -3.19 -17.10 -9.44
CA SER A 383 -1.83 -17.47 -9.77
C SER A 383 -0.91 -17.52 -8.53
N LEU A 384 -1.31 -16.84 -7.48
CA LEU A 384 -0.56 -16.63 -6.23
C LEU A 384 0.83 -16.01 -6.45
N SER A 385 1.01 -15.29 -7.54
CA SER A 385 2.30 -14.72 -7.96
C SER A 385 2.68 -13.44 -7.21
N HIS A 386 1.70 -12.80 -6.55
CA HIS A 386 1.91 -11.54 -5.84
C HIS A 386 0.97 -11.36 -4.62
N GLY A 387 1.25 -10.36 -3.80
CA GLY A 387 0.58 -10.13 -2.51
C GLY A 387 -0.87 -9.66 -2.58
N ALA A 388 -1.36 -9.25 -3.75
CA ALA A 388 -2.75 -8.83 -3.91
C ALA A 388 -3.72 -9.97 -4.28
N GLU A 389 -3.24 -11.22 -4.37
CA GLU A 389 -4.05 -12.40 -4.64
C GLU A 389 -4.40 -13.12 -3.34
N PHE A 390 -5.63 -12.99 -2.89
CA PHE A 390 -6.19 -13.66 -1.72
C PHE A 390 -7.70 -13.82 -1.86
N CYS A 391 -8.28 -14.71 -1.05
CA CYS A 391 -9.71 -15.03 -1.10
C CYS A 391 -10.52 -14.26 -0.07
N TYR A 392 -10.02 -14.19 1.16
CA TYR A 392 -10.63 -13.43 2.24
C TYR A 392 -9.61 -12.55 2.91
N ILE A 393 -10.06 -11.38 3.38
CA ILE A 393 -9.43 -10.61 4.43
C ILE A 393 -10.22 -10.89 5.70
N VAL A 394 -9.55 -11.38 6.74
CA VAL A 394 -10.13 -11.54 8.08
C VAL A 394 -9.47 -10.53 9.00
N ILE A 395 -10.27 -9.63 9.56
CA ILE A 395 -9.83 -8.64 10.55
C ILE A 395 -10.16 -9.16 11.94
N PHE A 396 -9.18 -9.12 12.81
CA PHE A 396 -9.31 -9.49 14.23
C PHE A 396 -9.26 -8.25 15.09
N GLY A 397 -10.04 -8.24 16.18
CA GLY A 397 -10.05 -7.15 17.14
C GLY A 397 -10.57 -7.60 18.48
N SER A 398 -9.77 -7.47 19.54
CA SER A 398 -10.18 -7.76 20.92
C SER A 398 -9.41 -6.87 21.91
N ASP A 399 -9.99 -6.66 23.10
CA ASP A 399 -9.31 -6.08 24.24
C ASP A 399 -8.67 -7.15 25.13
N ASP A 400 -8.99 -8.42 24.89
CA ASP A 400 -8.41 -9.60 25.51
C ASP A 400 -7.40 -10.27 24.60
N ARG A 401 -6.16 -10.44 25.09
CA ARG A 401 -5.04 -11.01 24.32
C ARG A 401 -5.29 -12.48 23.98
N ASP A 402 -5.79 -13.25 24.94
CA ASP A 402 -5.98 -14.69 24.74
C ASP A 402 -7.10 -14.95 23.73
N GLU A 403 -8.18 -14.13 23.75
CA GLU A 403 -9.24 -14.19 22.74
C GLU A 403 -8.70 -13.83 21.34
N PHE A 404 -7.88 -12.79 21.24
CA PHE A 404 -7.28 -12.37 19.98
C PHE A 404 -6.37 -13.46 19.39
N ASP A 405 -5.45 -13.99 20.21
CA ASP A 405 -4.47 -14.99 19.77
C ASP A 405 -5.20 -16.31 19.38
N ALA A 406 -6.21 -16.74 20.16
CA ALA A 406 -7.01 -17.92 19.86
C ALA A 406 -7.84 -17.78 18.58
N ALA A 407 -8.39 -16.60 18.31
CA ALA A 407 -9.12 -16.32 17.08
C ALA A 407 -8.22 -16.43 15.85
N MET A 408 -7.04 -15.81 15.91
CA MET A 408 -6.06 -15.87 14.82
C MET A 408 -5.58 -17.31 14.55
N GLU A 409 -5.18 -18.02 15.61
CA GLU A 409 -4.74 -19.42 15.51
C GLU A 409 -5.83 -20.29 14.87
N ARG A 410 -7.06 -20.16 15.35
CA ARG A 410 -8.20 -20.93 14.84
C ARG A 410 -8.48 -20.68 13.37
N VAL A 411 -8.47 -19.40 12.93
CA VAL A 411 -8.70 -19.07 11.52
C VAL A 411 -7.59 -19.63 10.64
N MET A 412 -6.34 -19.54 11.06
CA MET A 412 -5.20 -20.03 10.27
C MET A 412 -5.12 -21.56 10.21
N THR A 413 -5.62 -22.27 11.24
CA THR A 413 -5.48 -23.73 11.32
C THR A 413 -6.72 -24.52 10.90
N GLU A 414 -7.93 -23.96 11.02
CA GLU A 414 -9.17 -24.68 10.77
C GLU A 414 -9.86 -24.28 9.45
N TYR A 415 -9.54 -23.10 8.88
CA TYR A 415 -10.26 -22.57 7.72
C TYR A 415 -9.37 -22.51 6.48
N HIS A 416 -9.54 -23.46 5.59
CA HIS A 416 -8.74 -23.63 4.39
C HIS A 416 -9.49 -23.27 3.12
N VAL A 417 -8.81 -22.63 2.20
CA VAL A 417 -9.28 -22.42 0.83
C VAL A 417 -8.77 -23.57 -0.03
N VAL A 418 -9.66 -24.22 -0.76
CA VAL A 418 -9.31 -25.33 -1.65
C VAL A 418 -9.31 -24.87 -3.09
N SER A 419 -8.22 -25.15 -3.80
CA SER A 419 -8.10 -24.94 -5.24
C SER A 419 -7.68 -26.22 -5.95
N THR A 420 -7.99 -26.31 -7.24
CA THR A 420 -7.49 -27.36 -8.14
C THR A 420 -6.67 -26.72 -9.25
N PRO A 421 -5.59 -27.37 -9.73
CA PRO A 421 -4.81 -26.86 -10.85
C PRO A 421 -5.73 -26.44 -12.00
N ALA A 422 -5.51 -25.26 -12.56
CA ALA A 422 -6.21 -24.86 -13.79
C ALA A 422 -5.94 -25.93 -14.84
N GLY A 423 -6.98 -26.63 -15.30
CA GLY A 423 -6.83 -27.62 -16.37
C GLY A 423 -6.15 -26.94 -17.56
N THR A 424 -5.16 -27.58 -18.15
CA THR A 424 -4.64 -27.17 -19.45
C THR A 424 -5.82 -27.11 -20.40
N ALA A 425 -6.30 -25.91 -20.68
CA ALA A 425 -7.36 -25.71 -21.66
C ALA A 425 -6.89 -26.38 -22.95
N ASP A 426 -7.62 -27.39 -23.40
CA ASP A 426 -7.40 -28.08 -24.68
C ASP A 426 -7.33 -27.01 -25.78
N SER A 427 -6.15 -26.82 -26.34
CA SER A 427 -5.87 -25.87 -27.45
C SER A 427 -6.41 -26.39 -28.78
N THR A 428 -7.59 -27.04 -28.76
CA THR A 428 -8.22 -27.67 -29.95
C THR A 428 -9.59 -27.12 -30.30
N SER A 429 -9.85 -25.80 -30.11
CA SER A 429 -11.05 -25.21 -30.72
C SER A 429 -10.83 -23.74 -31.11
N ALA A 430 -9.95 -23.52 -32.08
CA ALA A 430 -9.98 -22.34 -32.95
C ALA A 430 -9.43 -22.71 -34.32
N ARG A 431 -10.30 -23.26 -35.14
CA ARG A 431 -10.19 -23.21 -36.60
C ARG A 431 -11.26 -22.31 -37.16
#